data_47f34fed55bfc08905d8d6545d958849
#
_entry.id   47f34fed55bfc08905d8d6545d958849
#
_cell.length_a   1.000
_cell.length_b   1.000
_cell.length_c   1.000
_cell.angle_alpha   90.00
_cell.angle_beta   90.00
_cell.angle_gamma   90.00
#
_symmetry.space_group_name_H-M   'P 1'
#
loop_
_entity.id
_entity.type
_entity.pdbx_description
1 polymer ?
#
loop_
_entity_poly.entity_id
_entity_poly.type
_entity_poly.pdbx_seq_one_letter_code
_entity_poly.pdbx_strand_id
1 'polypeptide(L)'
;MLVSVQALRALAAWVVVFHHVMQVFFNFQADSFVGRLFAERGAVGVDIFFVISGLVIYLSTQGKTITPWRFMLNRVLRIVPAYWLYSLIAALIIAFANQVMPVQEFDLHHLLLSLFFIPAENPGGFGLYPTLNVGWTLNYEMFFYLLFALAFIVTERLRLLFIVLALATFSLLATQPWMSDFYRNSIVYEFIFGMLLGVAYKRGWIRQGLWLPLLVIAASLLTIYHFDNTMRLLHWGLPSALIVAACIAMEPWFKDNRLLNHLGDCSYSVYLLHVIVLSLGWYLQTRLDLAPAVVIAACVPVIAVAAWGSYELIEKRFVVRAKVWVGQRAGREGLQSLS
;
A
#
# COMPACT_ATOMS: atom_id res chain seq x y z
N MET A 1 -15.63 -4.54 5.60
CA MET A 1 -14.36 -5.27 5.36
C MET A 1 -14.18 -6.22 6.53
N LEU A 2 -13.47 -7.34 6.37
CA LEU A 2 -13.19 -8.26 7.48
C LEU A 2 -12.30 -7.54 8.51
N VAL A 3 -12.61 -7.67 9.81
CA VAL A 3 -11.88 -6.97 10.87
C VAL A 3 -10.48 -7.55 11.04
N SER A 4 -10.31 -8.86 10.87
CA SER A 4 -9.01 -9.51 10.86
C SER A 4 -8.07 -8.96 9.77
N VAL A 5 -8.61 -8.69 8.57
CA VAL A 5 -7.86 -8.09 7.46
C VAL A 5 -7.52 -6.62 7.77
N GLN A 6 -8.40 -5.89 8.44
CA GLN A 6 -8.10 -4.51 8.90
C GLN A 6 -7.00 -4.50 9.98
N ALA A 7 -7.05 -5.42 10.93
CA ALA A 7 -5.99 -5.58 11.93
C ALA A 7 -4.64 -5.89 11.28
N LEU A 8 -4.64 -6.79 10.29
CA LEU A 8 -3.43 -7.13 9.55
C LEU A 8 -2.88 -5.94 8.73
N ARG A 9 -3.76 -5.11 8.15
CA ARG A 9 -3.35 -3.85 7.48
C ARG A 9 -2.67 -2.89 8.45
N ALA A 10 -3.23 -2.71 9.65
CA ALA A 10 -2.62 -1.88 10.67
C ALA A 10 -1.23 -2.41 11.06
N LEU A 11 -1.12 -3.72 11.32
CA LEU A 11 0.15 -4.37 11.64
C LEU A 11 1.17 -4.18 10.51
N ALA A 12 0.78 -4.45 9.26
CA ALA A 12 1.66 -4.31 8.08
C ALA A 12 2.18 -2.88 7.93
N ALA A 13 1.33 -1.85 8.15
CA ALA A 13 1.76 -0.46 8.11
C ALA A 13 2.85 -0.18 9.16
N TRP A 14 2.65 -0.62 10.40
CA TRP A 14 3.63 -0.40 11.46
C TRP A 14 4.92 -1.21 11.27
N VAL A 15 4.85 -2.41 10.69
CA VAL A 15 6.05 -3.18 10.31
C VAL A 15 6.88 -2.38 9.28
N VAL A 16 6.24 -1.75 8.30
CA VAL A 16 6.92 -0.86 7.34
C VAL A 16 7.46 0.40 8.01
N VAL A 17 6.73 0.99 8.97
CA VAL A 17 7.25 2.13 9.75
C VAL A 17 8.54 1.78 10.44
N PHE A 18 8.61 0.63 11.14
CA PHE A 18 9.84 0.20 11.83
C PHE A 18 10.96 -0.19 10.86
N HIS A 19 10.62 -0.70 9.66
CA HIS A 19 11.61 -0.87 8.60
C HIS A 19 12.28 0.46 8.22
N HIS A 20 11.48 1.52 8.04
CA HIS A 20 12.00 2.84 7.72
C HIS A 20 12.65 3.55 8.93
N VAL A 21 12.30 3.21 10.17
CA VAL A 21 13.08 3.59 11.35
C VAL A 21 14.51 3.06 11.23
N MET A 22 14.66 1.78 10.85
CA MET A 22 15.98 1.19 10.66
C MET A 22 16.73 1.83 9.49
N GLN A 23 16.04 2.22 8.42
CA GLN A 23 16.63 2.94 7.31
C GLN A 23 17.11 4.33 7.71
N VAL A 24 16.23 5.14 8.31
CA VAL A 24 16.45 6.57 8.53
C VAL A 24 17.45 6.84 9.68
N PHE A 25 17.33 6.09 10.79
CA PHE A 25 18.14 6.33 11.98
C PHE A 25 19.41 5.47 12.05
N PHE A 26 19.42 4.31 11.39
CA PHE A 26 20.50 3.32 11.54
C PHE A 26 21.10 2.85 10.22
N ASN A 27 20.66 3.40 9.08
CA ASN A 27 21.13 2.98 7.75
C ASN A 27 21.06 1.45 7.57
N PHE A 28 19.98 0.82 8.05
CA PHE A 28 19.75 -0.62 8.12
C PHE A 28 20.76 -1.44 8.95
N GLN A 29 21.64 -0.78 9.70
CA GLN A 29 22.57 -1.47 10.60
C GLN A 29 21.95 -1.62 11.98
N ALA A 30 21.98 -2.83 12.52
CA ALA A 30 21.45 -3.11 13.86
C ALA A 30 22.20 -4.26 14.53
N ASP A 31 22.56 -4.05 15.78
CA ASP A 31 23.20 -5.07 16.62
C ASP A 31 22.15 -6.00 17.27
N SER A 32 20.96 -5.46 17.55
CA SER A 32 19.88 -6.23 18.18
C SER A 32 19.17 -7.15 17.19
N PHE A 33 18.68 -8.29 17.68
CA PHE A 33 17.86 -9.21 16.89
C PHE A 33 16.62 -8.52 16.30
N VAL A 34 15.92 -7.74 17.11
CA VAL A 34 14.69 -7.03 16.68
C VAL A 34 15.00 -5.98 15.61
N GLY A 35 16.11 -5.23 15.78
CA GLY A 35 16.56 -4.26 14.77
C GLY A 35 16.88 -4.93 13.43
N ARG A 36 17.63 -6.03 13.44
CA ARG A 36 17.92 -6.81 12.22
C ARG A 36 16.64 -7.33 11.56
N LEU A 37 15.69 -7.83 12.34
CA LEU A 37 14.42 -8.32 11.83
C LEU A 37 13.68 -7.22 11.04
N PHE A 38 13.56 -6.02 11.58
CA PHE A 38 12.91 -4.91 10.88
C PHE A 38 13.75 -4.39 9.71
N ALA A 39 15.07 -4.32 9.85
CA ALA A 39 15.97 -3.88 8.78
C ALA A 39 15.88 -4.80 7.55
N GLU A 40 15.90 -6.10 7.75
CA GLU A 40 15.96 -7.09 6.67
C GLU A 40 14.61 -7.58 6.18
N ARG A 41 13.58 -7.63 7.04
CA ARG A 41 12.30 -8.29 6.76
C ARG A 41 11.10 -7.35 6.85
N GLY A 42 11.26 -6.14 7.40
CA GLY A 42 10.14 -5.23 7.61
C GLY A 42 9.45 -4.76 6.34
N ALA A 43 10.14 -4.77 5.20
CA ALA A 43 9.53 -4.46 3.90
C ALA A 43 8.42 -5.43 3.48
N VAL A 44 8.30 -6.63 4.08
CA VAL A 44 7.24 -7.61 3.81
C VAL A 44 5.82 -7.07 4.08
N GLY A 45 5.70 -6.02 4.90
CA GLY A 45 4.41 -5.34 5.07
C GLY A 45 3.81 -4.85 3.74
N VAL A 46 4.64 -4.52 2.75
CA VAL A 46 4.19 -4.13 1.40
C VAL A 46 3.57 -5.31 0.66
N ASP A 47 4.16 -6.51 0.76
CA ASP A 47 3.65 -7.74 0.15
C ASP A 47 2.26 -8.08 0.71
N ILE A 48 2.07 -7.94 2.03
CA ILE A 48 0.76 -8.08 2.67
C ILE A 48 -0.25 -7.07 2.11
N PHE A 49 0.15 -5.81 1.91
CA PHE A 49 -0.74 -4.79 1.32
C PHE A 49 -1.17 -5.13 -0.10
N PHE A 50 -0.29 -5.62 -0.96
CA PHE A 50 -0.63 -5.99 -2.33
C PHE A 50 -1.61 -7.16 -2.38
N VAL A 51 -1.39 -8.19 -1.57
CA VAL A 51 -2.33 -9.31 -1.43
C VAL A 51 -3.71 -8.81 -0.94
N ILE A 52 -3.75 -7.97 0.10
CA ILE A 52 -5.01 -7.41 0.62
C ILE A 52 -5.69 -6.54 -0.45
N SER A 53 -4.94 -5.76 -1.22
CA SER A 53 -5.48 -4.91 -2.28
C SER A 53 -6.18 -5.75 -3.36
N GLY A 54 -5.56 -6.85 -3.83
CA GLY A 54 -6.16 -7.80 -4.75
C GLY A 54 -7.44 -8.44 -4.20
N LEU A 55 -7.41 -8.87 -2.94
CA LEU A 55 -8.57 -9.42 -2.23
C LEU A 55 -9.75 -8.42 -2.18
N VAL A 56 -9.47 -7.17 -1.76
CA VAL A 56 -10.49 -6.11 -1.62
C VAL A 56 -11.09 -5.74 -2.97
N ILE A 57 -10.29 -5.66 -4.02
CA ILE A 57 -10.76 -5.38 -5.37
C ILE A 57 -11.72 -6.48 -5.83
N TYR A 58 -11.32 -7.74 -5.71
CA TYR A 58 -12.16 -8.87 -6.06
C TYR A 58 -13.49 -8.85 -5.28
N LEU A 59 -13.45 -8.76 -3.95
CA LEU A 59 -14.66 -8.77 -3.11
C LEU A 59 -15.57 -7.54 -3.33
N SER A 60 -14.99 -6.40 -3.72
CA SER A 60 -15.75 -5.18 -3.97
C SER A 60 -16.46 -5.15 -5.32
N THR A 61 -16.07 -5.99 -6.28
CA THR A 61 -16.56 -5.99 -7.65
C THR A 61 -17.33 -7.24 -8.05
N GLN A 62 -16.97 -8.39 -7.48
CA GLN A 62 -17.54 -9.70 -7.83
C GLN A 62 -19.05 -9.78 -7.50
N GLY A 63 -19.87 -10.13 -8.51
CA GLY A 63 -21.32 -10.22 -8.39
C GLY A 63 -22.04 -8.87 -8.25
N LYS A 64 -21.39 -7.76 -8.63
CA LYS A 64 -21.96 -6.42 -8.53
C LYS A 64 -21.97 -5.73 -9.90
N THR A 65 -23.02 -4.98 -10.17
CA THR A 65 -23.14 -4.10 -11.35
C THR A 65 -22.38 -2.80 -11.11
N ILE A 66 -21.06 -2.82 -11.35
CA ILE A 66 -20.19 -1.65 -11.22
C ILE A 66 -19.62 -1.34 -12.61
N THR A 67 -19.67 -0.07 -13.02
CA THR A 67 -19.02 0.38 -14.26
C THR A 67 -17.51 0.59 -14.04
N PRO A 68 -16.67 0.46 -15.09
CA PRO A 68 -15.24 0.75 -15.03
C PRO A 68 -14.94 2.15 -14.47
N TRP A 69 -15.71 3.14 -14.91
CA TRP A 69 -15.61 4.51 -14.42
C TRP A 69 -15.86 4.65 -12.91
N ARG A 70 -16.95 4.03 -12.43
CA ARG A 70 -17.28 4.04 -10.99
C ARG A 70 -16.25 3.31 -10.15
N PHE A 71 -15.71 2.22 -10.69
CA PHE A 71 -14.59 1.52 -10.06
C PHE A 71 -13.38 2.46 -9.94
N MET A 72 -12.91 3.03 -11.07
CA MET A 72 -11.75 3.93 -11.08
C MET A 72 -11.94 5.14 -10.17
N LEU A 73 -13.08 5.81 -10.25
CA LEU A 73 -13.40 6.96 -9.40
C LEU A 73 -13.29 6.63 -7.91
N ASN A 74 -13.80 5.47 -7.48
CA ASN A 74 -13.69 5.06 -6.09
C ASN A 74 -12.23 4.81 -5.65
N ARG A 75 -11.37 4.34 -6.55
CA ARG A 75 -9.95 4.12 -6.27
C ARG A 75 -9.18 5.43 -6.25
N VAL A 76 -9.39 6.28 -7.24
CA VAL A 76 -8.79 7.63 -7.31
C VAL A 76 -9.14 8.46 -6.06
N LEU A 77 -10.42 8.53 -5.69
CA LEU A 77 -10.84 9.27 -4.50
C LEU A 77 -10.27 8.70 -3.19
N ARG A 78 -9.96 7.42 -3.16
CA ARG A 78 -9.34 6.79 -1.98
C ARG A 78 -7.85 7.11 -1.85
N ILE A 79 -7.12 7.14 -2.98
CA ILE A 79 -5.65 7.20 -2.99
C ILE A 79 -5.15 8.62 -3.21
N VAL A 80 -5.63 9.27 -4.27
CA VAL A 80 -5.03 10.50 -4.78
C VAL A 80 -5.02 11.65 -3.78
N PRO A 81 -6.10 11.97 -3.04
CA PRO A 81 -6.11 13.16 -2.20
C PRO A 81 -5.03 13.16 -1.11
N ALA A 82 -4.88 12.06 -0.37
CA ALA A 82 -3.86 11.95 0.66
C ALA A 82 -2.45 11.83 0.05
N TYR A 83 -2.30 11.05 -1.02
CA TYR A 83 -1.02 10.92 -1.71
C TYR A 83 -0.52 12.26 -2.25
N TRP A 84 -1.36 13.04 -2.92
CA TRP A 84 -0.99 14.36 -3.42
C TRP A 84 -0.60 15.30 -2.28
N LEU A 85 -1.37 15.35 -1.20
CA LEU A 85 -1.04 16.17 -0.04
C LEU A 85 0.36 15.86 0.49
N TYR A 86 0.65 14.58 0.76
CA TYR A 86 1.94 14.19 1.33
C TYR A 86 3.10 14.32 0.33
N SER A 87 2.84 14.10 -0.97
CA SER A 87 3.83 14.34 -2.02
C SER A 87 4.19 15.82 -2.14
N LEU A 88 3.20 16.72 -2.02
CA LEU A 88 3.45 18.16 -2.02
C LEU A 88 4.19 18.62 -0.75
N ILE A 89 3.85 18.07 0.42
CA ILE A 89 4.59 18.34 1.67
C ILE A 89 6.04 17.87 1.52
N ALA A 90 6.28 16.67 1.02
CA ALA A 90 7.62 16.16 0.77
C ALA A 90 8.39 17.05 -0.22
N ALA A 91 7.75 17.45 -1.33
CA ALA A 91 8.34 18.34 -2.31
C ALA A 91 8.74 19.72 -1.71
N LEU A 92 7.89 20.29 -0.85
CA LEU A 92 8.21 21.54 -0.15
C LEU A 92 9.39 21.36 0.81
N ILE A 93 9.45 20.25 1.54
CA ILE A 93 10.59 19.95 2.43
C ILE A 93 11.87 19.82 1.59
N ILE A 94 11.84 19.05 0.51
CA ILE A 94 13.01 18.85 -0.36
C ILE A 94 13.46 20.17 -0.98
N ALA A 95 12.54 21.04 -1.43
CA ALA A 95 12.86 22.28 -2.08
C ALA A 95 13.40 23.36 -1.11
N PHE A 96 12.86 23.45 0.11
CA PHE A 96 13.15 24.57 1.03
C PHE A 96 13.87 24.16 2.32
N ALA A 97 13.89 22.89 2.64
CA ALA A 97 14.51 22.32 3.85
C ALA A 97 15.21 20.99 3.55
N ASN A 98 15.98 20.94 2.47
CA ASN A 98 16.63 19.69 1.98
C ASN A 98 17.44 18.96 3.06
N GLN A 99 17.98 19.67 4.06
CA GLN A 99 18.66 19.04 5.19
C GLN A 99 17.81 18.04 6.00
N VAL A 100 16.49 18.05 5.84
CA VAL A 100 15.55 17.09 6.44
C VAL A 100 15.52 15.79 5.62
N MET A 101 15.68 15.89 4.31
CA MET A 101 15.69 14.76 3.36
C MET A 101 16.91 14.87 2.41
N PRO A 102 18.14 14.75 2.93
CA PRO A 102 19.36 15.14 2.20
C PRO A 102 19.68 14.28 0.98
N VAL A 103 19.12 13.07 0.89
CA VAL A 103 19.31 12.17 -0.26
C VAL A 103 18.38 12.52 -1.44
N GLN A 104 17.36 13.35 -1.18
CA GLN A 104 16.36 13.73 -2.17
C GLN A 104 16.75 15.05 -2.86
N GLU A 105 16.45 15.14 -4.16
CA GLU A 105 16.63 16.35 -4.95
C GLU A 105 15.29 16.80 -5.52
N PHE A 106 15.03 18.13 -5.51
CA PHE A 106 13.79 18.67 -6.04
C PHE A 106 13.88 18.84 -7.56
N ASP A 107 12.94 18.23 -8.25
CA ASP A 107 12.69 18.47 -9.68
C ASP A 107 11.18 18.55 -9.92
N LEU A 108 10.73 19.63 -10.57
CA LEU A 108 9.31 19.88 -10.82
C LEU A 108 8.72 18.87 -11.81
N HIS A 109 9.47 18.48 -12.86
CA HIS A 109 9.01 17.50 -13.83
C HIS A 109 8.82 16.15 -13.18
N HIS A 110 9.79 15.72 -12.35
CA HIS A 110 9.68 14.49 -11.58
C HIS A 110 8.52 14.52 -10.58
N LEU A 111 8.26 15.66 -9.91
CA LEU A 111 7.08 15.82 -9.05
C LEU A 111 5.77 15.60 -9.82
N LEU A 112 5.65 16.21 -11.02
CA LEU A 112 4.46 16.01 -11.85
C LEU A 112 4.28 14.55 -12.26
N LEU A 113 5.34 13.88 -12.71
CA LEU A 113 5.28 12.43 -13.01
C LEU A 113 4.86 11.63 -11.78
N SER A 114 5.40 11.95 -10.61
CA SER A 114 5.04 11.31 -9.34
C SER A 114 3.56 11.47 -9.02
N LEU A 115 3.00 12.68 -9.13
CA LEU A 115 1.58 12.94 -8.84
C LEU A 115 0.63 12.17 -9.78
N PHE A 116 1.07 11.85 -11.00
CA PHE A 116 0.32 11.04 -11.95
C PHE A 116 0.66 9.55 -11.93
N PHE A 117 1.45 9.09 -10.95
CA PHE A 117 1.85 7.68 -10.78
C PHE A 117 2.66 7.14 -11.98
N ILE A 118 3.37 7.99 -12.68
CA ILE A 118 4.24 7.63 -13.79
C ILE A 118 5.62 7.27 -13.23
N PRO A 119 6.10 6.02 -13.41
CA PRO A 119 7.41 5.62 -12.93
C PRO A 119 8.51 6.41 -13.64
N ALA A 120 9.38 7.06 -12.87
CA ALA A 120 10.52 7.81 -13.38
C ALA A 120 11.71 7.66 -12.43
N GLU A 121 12.91 7.80 -12.96
CA GLU A 121 14.13 7.81 -12.16
C GLU A 121 14.13 9.01 -11.21
N ASN A 122 14.41 8.76 -9.93
CA ASN A 122 14.45 9.81 -8.93
C ASN A 122 15.66 10.71 -9.15
N PRO A 123 15.54 12.05 -9.10
CA PRO A 123 16.67 12.98 -9.27
C PRO A 123 17.83 12.71 -8.31
N GLY A 124 17.60 12.17 -7.12
CA GLY A 124 18.63 11.73 -6.18
C GLY A 124 19.37 10.45 -6.59
N GLY A 125 19.02 9.81 -7.73
CA GLY A 125 19.77 8.70 -8.32
C GLY A 125 19.58 7.34 -7.64
N PHE A 126 18.52 7.13 -6.84
CA PHE A 126 18.30 5.89 -6.10
C PHE A 126 17.18 5.00 -6.69
N GLY A 127 16.86 5.18 -7.99
CA GLY A 127 15.97 4.31 -8.74
C GLY A 127 14.58 4.89 -8.99
N LEU A 128 13.63 4.05 -9.42
CA LEU A 128 12.28 4.43 -9.86
C LEU A 128 11.36 4.76 -8.66
N TYR A 129 11.74 5.75 -7.87
CA TYR A 129 10.99 6.19 -6.70
C TYR A 129 10.39 7.58 -6.93
N PRO A 130 9.09 7.79 -6.63
CA PRO A 130 8.46 9.10 -6.73
C PRO A 130 9.01 10.08 -5.67
N THR A 131 8.65 11.35 -5.78
CA THR A 131 9.06 12.41 -4.84
C THR A 131 8.73 12.08 -3.39
N LEU A 132 7.56 11.50 -3.11
CA LEU A 132 7.30 10.80 -1.85
C LEU A 132 7.70 9.33 -2.05
N ASN A 133 8.90 8.95 -1.63
CA ASN A 133 9.52 7.67 -1.98
C ASN A 133 8.63 6.44 -1.73
N VAL A 134 7.91 6.37 -0.62
CA VAL A 134 6.99 5.24 -0.32
C VAL A 134 5.85 5.11 -1.32
N GLY A 135 5.57 6.13 -2.11
CA GLY A 135 4.58 6.11 -3.19
C GLY A 135 4.91 5.16 -4.35
N TRP A 136 6.12 4.57 -4.40
CA TRP A 136 6.46 3.58 -5.42
C TRP A 136 5.47 2.40 -5.44
N THR A 137 4.94 2.01 -4.29
CA THR A 137 3.93 0.95 -4.17
C THR A 137 2.59 1.38 -4.79
N LEU A 138 2.26 2.67 -4.68
CA LEU A 138 1.04 3.22 -5.27
C LEU A 138 1.12 3.30 -6.80
N ASN A 139 2.32 3.42 -7.39
CA ASN A 139 2.50 3.31 -8.83
C ASN A 139 2.06 1.91 -9.29
N TYR A 140 2.46 0.82 -8.60
CA TYR A 140 1.99 -0.54 -8.89
C TYR A 140 0.50 -0.71 -8.63
N GLU A 141 -0.02 -0.12 -7.56
CA GLU A 141 -1.43 -0.20 -7.21
C GLU A 141 -2.30 0.49 -8.27
N MET A 142 -1.93 1.69 -8.72
CA MET A 142 -2.63 2.41 -9.79
C MET A 142 -2.51 1.71 -11.15
N PHE A 143 -1.36 1.16 -11.48
CA PHE A 143 -1.17 0.33 -12.66
C PHE A 143 -2.12 -0.88 -12.63
N PHE A 144 -2.18 -1.60 -11.51
CA PHE A 144 -3.10 -2.72 -11.35
C PHE A 144 -4.57 -2.28 -11.45
N TYR A 145 -4.94 -1.12 -10.90
CA TYR A 145 -6.30 -0.59 -11.01
C TYR A 145 -6.68 -0.26 -12.45
N LEU A 146 -5.76 0.28 -13.24
CA LEU A 146 -5.97 0.52 -14.66
C LEU A 146 -6.21 -0.80 -15.42
N LEU A 147 -5.37 -1.81 -15.19
CA LEU A 147 -5.56 -3.14 -15.79
C LEU A 147 -6.89 -3.76 -15.35
N PHE A 148 -7.26 -3.62 -14.08
CA PHE A 148 -8.54 -4.13 -13.58
C PHE A 148 -9.73 -3.38 -14.18
N ALA A 149 -9.63 -2.06 -14.39
CA ALA A 149 -10.67 -1.28 -15.08
C ALA A 149 -10.81 -1.71 -16.55
N LEU A 150 -9.70 -2.02 -17.24
CA LEU A 150 -9.73 -2.59 -18.58
C LEU A 150 -10.35 -4.00 -18.59
N ALA A 151 -10.14 -4.80 -17.54
CA ALA A 151 -10.74 -6.13 -17.45
C ALA A 151 -12.27 -6.16 -17.40
N PHE A 152 -12.94 -5.00 -17.29
CA PHE A 152 -14.41 -4.93 -17.45
C PHE A 152 -14.87 -5.14 -18.90
N ILE A 153 -13.99 -5.11 -19.90
CA ILE A 153 -14.31 -5.45 -21.31
C ILE A 153 -14.62 -6.95 -21.47
N VAL A 154 -14.11 -7.80 -20.59
CA VAL A 154 -14.40 -9.22 -20.58
C VAL A 154 -15.44 -9.57 -19.50
N THR A 155 -16.04 -10.75 -19.65
CA THR A 155 -16.97 -11.26 -18.64
C THR A 155 -16.27 -11.44 -17.29
N GLU A 156 -17.01 -11.35 -16.21
CA GLU A 156 -16.51 -11.44 -14.84
C GLU A 156 -15.68 -12.71 -14.58
N ARG A 157 -16.06 -13.82 -15.19
CA ARG A 157 -15.37 -15.11 -15.08
C ARG A 157 -13.96 -15.08 -15.70
N LEU A 158 -13.75 -14.25 -16.71
CA LEU A 158 -12.49 -14.14 -17.44
C LEU A 158 -11.58 -13.03 -16.91
N ARG A 159 -12.05 -12.16 -16.01
CA ARG A 159 -11.27 -11.01 -15.51
C ARG A 159 -9.95 -11.41 -14.89
N LEU A 160 -9.94 -12.47 -14.06
CA LEU A 160 -8.69 -12.96 -13.45
C LEU A 160 -7.71 -13.40 -14.53
N LEU A 161 -8.15 -14.20 -15.50
CA LEU A 161 -7.31 -14.64 -16.62
C LEU A 161 -6.79 -13.45 -17.43
N PHE A 162 -7.65 -12.47 -17.74
CA PHE A 162 -7.25 -11.25 -18.44
C PHE A 162 -6.12 -10.52 -17.71
N ILE A 163 -6.24 -10.35 -16.37
CA ILE A 163 -5.22 -9.66 -15.57
C ILE A 163 -3.91 -10.45 -15.56
N VAL A 164 -3.96 -11.78 -15.40
CA VAL A 164 -2.76 -12.62 -15.45
C VAL A 164 -2.04 -12.47 -16.79
N LEU A 165 -2.79 -12.55 -17.89
CA LEU A 165 -2.22 -12.40 -19.23
C LEU A 165 -1.69 -10.98 -19.48
N ALA A 166 -2.41 -9.95 -19.04
CA ALA A 166 -1.96 -8.57 -19.16
C ALA A 166 -0.67 -8.32 -18.39
N LEU A 167 -0.58 -8.74 -17.12
CA LEU A 167 0.64 -8.62 -16.34
C LEU A 167 1.81 -9.39 -16.94
N ALA A 168 1.59 -10.61 -17.43
CA ALA A 168 2.62 -11.39 -18.12
C ALA A 168 3.09 -10.69 -19.41
N THR A 169 2.16 -10.11 -20.18
CA THR A 169 2.49 -9.35 -21.39
C THR A 169 3.34 -8.11 -21.05
N PHE A 170 2.95 -7.32 -20.04
CA PHE A 170 3.74 -6.15 -19.61
C PHE A 170 5.14 -6.57 -19.11
N SER A 171 5.24 -7.63 -18.33
CA SER A 171 6.50 -8.16 -17.83
C SER A 171 7.41 -8.64 -18.99
N LEU A 172 6.83 -9.25 -20.03
CA LEU A 172 7.56 -9.67 -21.23
C LEU A 172 7.98 -8.45 -22.06
N LEU A 173 7.10 -7.48 -22.28
CA LEU A 173 7.43 -6.24 -22.99
C LEU A 173 8.54 -5.45 -22.28
N ALA A 174 8.58 -5.47 -20.95
CA ALA A 174 9.61 -4.80 -20.16
C ALA A 174 11.02 -5.45 -20.26
N THR A 175 11.18 -6.52 -21.03
CA THR A 175 12.50 -7.00 -21.45
C THR A 175 13.07 -6.18 -22.62
N GLN A 176 12.26 -5.33 -23.26
CA GLN A 176 12.68 -4.49 -24.37
C GLN A 176 13.27 -3.16 -23.87
N PRO A 177 14.32 -2.62 -24.51
CA PRO A 177 15.04 -1.41 -24.05
C PRO A 177 14.19 -0.14 -23.96
N TRP A 178 13.05 -0.08 -24.67
CA TRP A 178 12.15 1.07 -24.69
C TRP A 178 11.10 1.04 -23.56
N MET A 179 11.01 -0.06 -22.81
CA MET A 179 10.04 -0.23 -21.73
C MET A 179 10.74 -0.11 -20.38
N SER A 180 10.07 0.53 -19.43
CA SER A 180 10.60 0.68 -18.06
C SER A 180 10.69 -0.67 -17.35
N ASP A 181 11.79 -0.89 -16.61
CA ASP A 181 12.00 -2.04 -15.73
C ASP A 181 10.95 -2.12 -14.60
N PHE A 182 10.23 -1.03 -14.32
CA PHE A 182 9.11 -1.01 -13.42
C PHE A 182 8.14 -2.18 -13.64
N TYR A 183 7.81 -2.48 -14.90
CA TYR A 183 6.83 -3.51 -15.26
C TYR A 183 7.36 -4.95 -15.15
N ARG A 184 8.66 -5.14 -14.89
CA ARG A 184 9.26 -6.47 -14.62
C ARG A 184 9.16 -6.92 -13.19
N ASN A 185 8.87 -6.03 -12.25
CA ASN A 185 8.85 -6.35 -10.83
C ASN A 185 7.77 -7.37 -10.52
N SER A 186 8.18 -8.52 -10.00
CA SER A 186 7.28 -9.63 -9.67
C SER A 186 6.27 -9.33 -8.57
N ILE A 187 6.48 -8.29 -7.78
CA ILE A 187 5.59 -7.89 -6.68
C ILE A 187 4.14 -7.64 -7.14
N VAL A 188 3.96 -7.20 -8.39
CA VAL A 188 2.63 -6.96 -8.95
C VAL A 188 1.76 -8.23 -9.04
N TYR A 189 2.37 -9.42 -9.09
CA TYR A 189 1.63 -10.69 -9.10
C TYR A 189 0.99 -11.02 -7.74
N GLU A 190 1.37 -10.34 -6.67
CA GLU A 190 0.76 -10.52 -5.35
C GLU A 190 -0.69 -10.07 -5.29
N PHE A 191 -1.08 -9.12 -6.15
CA PHE A 191 -2.49 -8.79 -6.36
C PHE A 191 -3.30 -10.02 -6.85
N ILE A 192 -2.69 -10.88 -7.70
CA ILE A 192 -3.32 -12.11 -8.17
C ILE A 192 -3.56 -13.06 -7.01
N PHE A 193 -2.60 -13.22 -6.10
CA PHE A 193 -2.80 -14.02 -4.89
C PHE A 193 -3.99 -13.50 -4.08
N GLY A 194 -4.10 -12.18 -3.93
CA GLY A 194 -5.25 -11.55 -3.27
C GLY A 194 -6.57 -11.86 -3.99
N MET A 195 -6.63 -11.78 -5.32
CA MET A 195 -7.82 -12.13 -6.08
C MET A 195 -8.18 -13.62 -5.93
N LEU A 196 -7.21 -14.52 -5.96
CA LEU A 196 -7.40 -15.95 -5.73
C LEU A 196 -7.96 -16.24 -4.33
N LEU A 197 -7.46 -15.54 -3.30
CA LEU A 197 -8.03 -15.59 -1.95
C LEU A 197 -9.48 -15.09 -1.93
N GLY A 198 -9.80 -14.06 -2.71
CA GLY A 198 -11.17 -13.59 -2.88
C GLY A 198 -12.10 -14.66 -3.48
N VAL A 199 -11.61 -15.41 -4.49
CA VAL A 199 -12.32 -16.59 -5.05
C VAL A 199 -12.52 -17.64 -3.98
N ALA A 200 -11.46 -18.03 -3.27
CA ALA A 200 -11.49 -19.05 -2.23
C ALA A 200 -12.46 -18.69 -1.10
N TYR A 201 -12.45 -17.42 -0.67
CA TYR A 201 -13.37 -16.90 0.35
C TYR A 201 -14.83 -16.98 -0.11
N LYS A 202 -15.15 -16.51 -1.33
CA LYS A 202 -16.51 -16.54 -1.89
C LYS A 202 -17.05 -17.95 -2.09
N ARG A 203 -16.17 -18.92 -2.37
CA ARG A 203 -16.52 -20.34 -2.50
C ARG A 203 -16.59 -21.09 -1.16
N GLY A 204 -16.30 -20.42 -0.03
CA GLY A 204 -16.28 -21.05 1.28
C GLY A 204 -15.14 -22.05 1.48
N TRP A 205 -14.06 -21.97 0.70
CA TRP A 205 -12.91 -22.87 0.84
C TRP A 205 -12.04 -22.51 2.04
N ILE A 206 -12.06 -21.26 2.49
CA ILE A 206 -11.36 -20.81 3.70
C ILE A 206 -12.27 -21.13 4.90
N ARG A 207 -11.98 -22.23 5.57
CA ARG A 207 -12.74 -22.66 6.75
C ARG A 207 -12.29 -21.90 7.99
N GLN A 208 -13.26 -21.55 8.84
CA GLN A 208 -12.97 -20.92 10.13
C GLN A 208 -12.24 -21.90 11.06
N GLY A 209 -11.27 -21.37 11.80
CA GLY A 209 -10.45 -22.15 12.71
C GLY A 209 -9.40 -21.29 13.39
N LEU A 210 -8.77 -21.82 14.46
CA LEU A 210 -7.74 -21.11 15.21
C LEU A 210 -6.35 -21.79 15.04
N TRP A 211 -6.25 -23.07 15.35
CA TRP A 211 -4.95 -23.75 15.44
C TRP A 211 -4.24 -23.89 14.09
N LEU A 212 -4.95 -24.33 13.05
CA LEU A 212 -4.36 -24.43 11.71
C LEU A 212 -3.94 -23.06 11.16
N PRO A 213 -4.76 -22.00 11.22
CA PRO A 213 -4.32 -20.66 10.86
C PRO A 213 -3.09 -20.18 11.64
N LEU A 214 -2.99 -20.40 12.95
CA LEU A 214 -1.80 -20.07 13.74
C LEU A 214 -0.55 -20.81 13.26
N LEU A 215 -0.67 -22.10 12.96
CA LEU A 215 0.44 -22.87 12.39
C LEU A 215 0.86 -22.34 11.01
N VAL A 216 -0.11 -21.98 10.17
CA VAL A 216 0.17 -21.38 8.85
C VAL A 216 0.88 -20.04 9.00
N ILE A 217 0.45 -19.18 9.94
CA ILE A 217 1.13 -17.92 10.23
C ILE A 217 2.56 -18.18 10.69
N ALA A 218 2.76 -19.08 11.64
CA ALA A 218 4.09 -19.41 12.16
C ALA A 218 5.02 -19.93 11.05
N ALA A 219 4.56 -20.87 10.21
CA ALA A 219 5.31 -21.38 9.08
C ALA A 219 5.65 -20.28 8.06
N SER A 220 4.69 -19.40 7.77
CA SER A 220 4.89 -18.27 6.86
C SER A 220 5.92 -17.27 7.40
N LEU A 221 5.86 -16.93 8.69
CA LEU A 221 6.84 -16.07 9.34
C LEU A 221 8.23 -16.69 9.36
N LEU A 222 8.35 -18.00 9.59
CA LEU A 222 9.61 -18.73 9.50
C LEU A 222 10.17 -18.68 8.06
N THR A 223 9.34 -18.84 7.05
CA THR A 223 9.76 -18.72 5.64
C THR A 223 10.29 -17.31 5.36
N ILE A 224 9.56 -16.26 5.74
CA ILE A 224 9.97 -14.87 5.56
C ILE A 224 11.28 -14.59 6.32
N TYR A 225 11.47 -15.17 7.51
CA TYR A 225 12.67 -14.99 8.30
C TYR A 225 13.91 -15.65 7.67
N HIS A 226 13.78 -16.90 7.20
CA HIS A 226 14.93 -17.67 6.70
C HIS A 226 15.31 -17.33 5.26
N PHE A 227 14.38 -16.87 4.43
CA PHE A 227 14.63 -16.59 3.02
C PHE A 227 14.61 -15.07 2.76
N ASP A 228 15.55 -14.62 1.94
CA ASP A 228 15.60 -13.24 1.46
C ASP A 228 14.54 -12.97 0.37
N ASN A 229 14.58 -11.76 -0.20
CA ASN A 229 13.64 -11.34 -1.24
C ASN A 229 14.13 -11.62 -2.67
N THR A 230 15.14 -12.45 -2.89
CA THR A 230 15.65 -12.77 -4.24
C THR A 230 14.59 -13.46 -5.09
N MET A 231 13.84 -14.39 -4.50
CA MET A 231 12.64 -14.99 -5.11
C MET A 231 11.38 -14.45 -4.41
N ARG A 232 11.20 -13.13 -4.44
CA ARG A 232 10.22 -12.40 -3.63
C ARG A 232 8.83 -13.03 -3.65
N LEU A 233 8.32 -13.39 -4.82
CA LEU A 233 6.98 -13.96 -4.96
C LEU A 233 6.80 -15.26 -4.18
N LEU A 234 7.84 -16.10 -4.09
CA LEU A 234 7.79 -17.37 -3.34
C LEU A 234 8.13 -17.18 -1.86
N HIS A 235 9.15 -16.37 -1.57
CA HIS A 235 9.67 -16.25 -0.21
C HIS A 235 8.88 -15.27 0.66
N TRP A 236 8.25 -14.25 0.05
CA TRP A 236 7.51 -13.21 0.76
C TRP A 236 6.06 -13.11 0.30
N GLY A 237 5.79 -13.13 -1.00
CA GLY A 237 4.43 -12.97 -1.55
C GLY A 237 3.51 -14.14 -1.19
N LEU A 238 3.94 -15.39 -1.42
CA LEU A 238 3.15 -16.56 -1.07
C LEU A 238 2.93 -16.69 0.45
N PRO A 239 3.95 -16.56 1.32
CA PRO A 239 3.73 -16.49 2.77
C PRO A 239 2.80 -15.37 3.18
N SER A 240 2.90 -14.17 2.59
CA SER A 240 1.97 -13.07 2.84
C SER A 240 0.53 -13.42 2.48
N ALA A 241 0.32 -14.12 1.35
CA ALA A 241 -1.00 -14.61 0.98
C ALA A 241 -1.54 -15.64 1.97
N LEU A 242 -0.69 -16.55 2.46
CA LEU A 242 -1.06 -17.54 3.49
C LEU A 242 -1.40 -16.86 4.82
N ILE A 243 -0.67 -15.82 5.23
CA ILE A 243 -1.01 -15.01 6.42
C ILE A 243 -2.37 -14.34 6.25
N VAL A 244 -2.65 -13.74 5.09
CA VAL A 244 -3.96 -13.13 4.80
C VAL A 244 -5.07 -14.18 4.86
N ALA A 245 -4.86 -15.37 4.26
CA ALA A 245 -5.82 -16.48 4.31
C ALA A 245 -6.09 -16.95 5.76
N ALA A 246 -5.04 -17.06 6.55
CA ALA A 246 -5.13 -17.44 7.97
C ALA A 246 -5.89 -16.38 8.78
N CYS A 247 -5.63 -15.09 8.56
CA CYS A 247 -6.39 -14.00 9.18
C CYS A 247 -7.88 -14.05 8.80
N ILE A 248 -8.21 -14.34 7.54
CA ILE A 248 -9.62 -14.53 7.11
C ILE A 248 -10.25 -15.70 7.86
N ALA A 249 -9.54 -16.83 8.01
CA ALA A 249 -10.04 -17.99 8.75
C ALA A 249 -10.27 -17.71 10.24
N MET A 250 -9.52 -16.74 10.79
CA MET A 250 -9.62 -16.31 12.19
C MET A 250 -10.61 -15.15 12.40
N GLU A 251 -11.37 -14.72 11.38
CA GLU A 251 -12.31 -13.58 11.50
C GLU A 251 -13.23 -13.64 12.73
N PRO A 252 -13.79 -14.80 13.17
CA PRO A 252 -14.66 -14.85 14.35
C PRO A 252 -14.04 -14.29 15.64
N TRP A 253 -12.70 -14.34 15.78
CA TRP A 253 -11.99 -13.81 16.97
C TRP A 253 -11.73 -12.31 16.89
N PHE A 254 -11.84 -11.73 15.70
CA PHE A 254 -11.64 -10.30 15.45
C PHE A 254 -12.94 -9.53 15.30
N LYS A 255 -14.02 -10.25 14.94
CA LYS A 255 -15.34 -9.70 14.65
C LYS A 255 -15.78 -8.71 15.75
N ASP A 256 -16.40 -7.61 15.32
CA ASP A 256 -16.96 -6.56 16.17
C ASP A 256 -15.93 -5.70 16.96
N ASN A 257 -14.61 -5.92 16.76
CA ASN A 257 -13.59 -5.08 17.38
C ASN A 257 -13.44 -3.75 16.61
N ARG A 258 -14.07 -2.69 17.16
CA ARG A 258 -14.07 -1.35 16.57
C ARG A 258 -12.69 -0.71 16.54
N LEU A 259 -11.83 -0.97 17.53
CA LEU A 259 -10.47 -0.43 17.57
C LEU A 259 -9.61 -0.98 16.42
N LEU A 260 -9.60 -2.30 16.24
CA LEU A 260 -8.84 -2.94 15.16
C LEU A 260 -9.33 -2.49 13.78
N ASN A 261 -10.66 -2.33 13.61
CA ASN A 261 -11.22 -1.81 12.38
C ASN A 261 -10.73 -0.38 12.11
N HIS A 262 -10.75 0.49 13.13
CA HIS A 262 -10.30 1.87 13.01
C HIS A 262 -8.80 2.00 12.72
N LEU A 263 -7.97 1.20 13.41
CA LEU A 263 -6.52 1.15 13.16
C LEU A 263 -6.21 0.73 11.71
N GLY A 264 -6.96 -0.25 11.18
CA GLY A 264 -6.85 -0.65 9.77
C GLY A 264 -7.29 0.44 8.80
N ASP A 265 -8.31 1.21 9.14
CA ASP A 265 -8.74 2.35 8.33
C ASP A 265 -7.67 3.44 8.26
N CYS A 266 -6.96 3.73 9.36
CA CYS A 266 -5.87 4.71 9.42
C CYS A 266 -4.57 4.24 8.75
N SER A 267 -4.44 2.95 8.42
CA SER A 267 -3.19 2.35 7.94
C SER A 267 -2.60 3.01 6.69
N TYR A 268 -3.45 3.55 5.81
CA TYR A 268 -3.01 4.24 4.61
C TYR A 268 -2.36 5.59 4.94
N SER A 269 -2.97 6.39 5.82
CA SER A 269 -2.36 7.62 6.31
C SER A 269 -1.07 7.35 7.08
N VAL A 270 -1.00 6.30 7.93
CA VAL A 270 0.26 5.86 8.58
C VAL A 270 1.33 5.61 7.52
N TYR A 271 1.00 4.85 6.48
CA TYR A 271 1.93 4.48 5.41
C TYR A 271 2.46 5.69 4.63
N LEU A 272 1.66 6.72 4.38
CA LEU A 272 2.10 7.87 3.60
C LEU A 272 2.95 8.86 4.41
N LEU A 273 2.55 9.15 5.65
CA LEU A 273 3.16 10.25 6.40
C LEU A 273 4.40 9.86 7.21
N HIS A 274 4.59 8.54 7.49
CA HIS A 274 5.64 8.13 8.43
C HIS A 274 7.04 8.55 8.00
N VAL A 275 7.36 8.49 6.70
CA VAL A 275 8.69 8.87 6.20
C VAL A 275 8.99 10.35 6.47
N ILE A 276 7.97 11.21 6.31
CA ILE A 276 8.10 12.65 6.58
C ILE A 276 8.38 12.88 8.06
N VAL A 277 7.61 12.22 8.95
CA VAL A 277 7.80 12.36 10.40
C VAL A 277 9.13 11.80 10.85
N LEU A 278 9.55 10.63 10.32
CA LEU A 278 10.84 10.03 10.65
C LEU A 278 12.01 10.90 10.17
N SER A 279 11.93 11.47 8.96
CA SER A 279 12.97 12.37 8.44
C SER A 279 13.08 13.65 9.26
N LEU A 280 11.96 14.25 9.66
CA LEU A 280 11.95 15.38 10.59
C LEU A 280 12.53 15.01 11.96
N GLY A 281 12.17 13.84 12.48
CA GLY A 281 12.73 13.31 13.73
C GLY A 281 14.24 13.13 13.64
N TRP A 282 14.73 12.53 12.57
CA TRP A 282 16.17 12.36 12.32
C TRP A 282 16.91 13.71 12.26
N TYR A 283 16.34 14.67 11.55
CA TYR A 283 16.89 16.01 11.47
C TYR A 283 17.00 16.69 12.86
N LEU A 284 15.93 16.59 13.67
CA LEU A 284 15.94 17.12 15.03
C LEU A 284 16.93 16.37 15.94
N GLN A 285 16.99 15.05 15.81
CA GLN A 285 17.96 14.21 16.53
C GLN A 285 19.39 14.67 16.26
N THR A 286 19.73 14.89 15.00
CA THR A 286 21.07 15.32 14.60
C THR A 286 21.39 16.76 15.04
N ARG A 287 20.39 17.66 14.99
CA ARG A 287 20.57 19.07 15.35
C ARG A 287 20.66 19.33 16.85
N LEU A 288 19.94 18.56 17.64
CA LEU A 288 19.82 18.73 19.09
C LEU A 288 20.65 17.69 19.89
N ASP A 289 21.40 16.86 19.19
CA ASP A 289 22.22 15.76 19.77
C ASP A 289 21.42 14.87 20.73
N LEU A 290 20.17 14.51 20.31
CA LEU A 290 19.28 13.68 21.10
C LEU A 290 19.58 12.19 20.89
N ALA A 291 19.32 11.37 21.92
CA ALA A 291 19.42 9.92 21.77
C ALA A 291 18.36 9.42 20.75
N PRO A 292 18.74 8.60 19.74
CA PRO A 292 17.83 8.09 18.73
C PRO A 292 16.56 7.44 19.31
N ALA A 293 16.71 6.68 20.39
CA ALA A 293 15.60 6.00 21.06
C ALA A 293 14.52 6.98 21.56
N VAL A 294 14.89 8.15 22.07
CA VAL A 294 13.96 9.18 22.55
C VAL A 294 13.17 9.77 21.38
N VAL A 295 13.86 10.07 20.28
CA VAL A 295 13.22 10.64 19.10
C VAL A 295 12.30 9.64 18.42
N ILE A 296 12.73 8.38 18.29
CA ILE A 296 11.89 7.30 17.75
C ILE A 296 10.63 7.11 18.62
N ALA A 297 10.79 7.09 19.96
CA ALA A 297 9.67 6.99 20.88
C ALA A 297 8.68 8.17 20.75
N ALA A 298 9.16 9.37 20.39
CA ALA A 298 8.32 10.52 20.10
C ALA A 298 7.67 10.44 18.71
N CYS A 299 8.36 9.94 17.69
CA CYS A 299 7.83 9.81 16.34
C CYS A 299 6.60 8.86 16.28
N VAL A 300 6.60 7.76 17.03
CA VAL A 300 5.51 6.77 17.01
C VAL A 300 4.14 7.40 17.34
N PRO A 301 3.93 8.07 18.48
CA PRO A 301 2.64 8.72 18.77
C PRO A 301 2.33 9.88 17.80
N VAL A 302 3.33 10.62 17.33
CA VAL A 302 3.12 11.67 16.33
C VAL A 302 2.57 11.08 15.03
N ILE A 303 3.16 9.98 14.53
CA ILE A 303 2.65 9.26 13.36
C ILE A 303 1.20 8.79 13.61
N ALA A 304 0.93 8.18 14.77
CA ALA A 304 -0.40 7.67 15.08
C ALA A 304 -1.47 8.77 15.11
N VAL A 305 -1.20 9.89 15.80
CA VAL A 305 -2.14 11.03 15.93
C VAL A 305 -2.31 11.75 14.60
N ALA A 306 -1.22 12.02 13.87
CA ALA A 306 -1.29 12.66 12.56
C ALA A 306 -2.02 11.80 11.53
N ALA A 307 -1.81 10.47 11.55
CA ALA A 307 -2.51 9.53 10.67
C ALA A 307 -4.00 9.46 10.99
N TRP A 308 -4.37 9.46 12.27
CA TRP A 308 -5.77 9.54 12.67
C TRP A 308 -6.44 10.83 12.17
N GLY A 309 -5.81 11.98 12.39
CA GLY A 309 -6.31 13.27 11.89
C GLY A 309 -6.44 13.30 10.37
N SER A 310 -5.43 12.81 9.66
CA SER A 310 -5.44 12.67 8.20
C SER A 310 -6.59 11.78 7.70
N TYR A 311 -6.78 10.62 8.30
CA TYR A 311 -7.87 9.71 7.96
C TYR A 311 -9.24 10.39 8.13
N GLU A 312 -9.50 11.03 9.27
CA GLU A 312 -10.79 11.69 9.55
C GLU A 312 -11.07 12.87 8.59
N LEU A 313 -10.05 13.67 8.27
CA LEU A 313 -10.22 14.86 7.44
C LEU A 313 -10.22 14.57 5.95
N ILE A 314 -9.26 13.76 5.48
CA ILE A 314 -9.01 13.53 4.05
C ILE A 314 -9.72 12.28 3.56
N GLU A 315 -9.42 11.11 4.14
CA GLU A 315 -9.96 9.86 3.62
C GLU A 315 -11.45 9.69 3.89
N LYS A 316 -11.96 10.20 5.01
CA LYS A 316 -13.36 10.06 5.40
C LYS A 316 -14.19 11.25 4.96
N ARG A 317 -13.94 12.47 5.49
CA ARG A 317 -14.80 13.63 5.24
C ARG A 317 -14.71 14.15 3.82
N PHE A 318 -13.49 14.33 3.28
CA PHE A 318 -13.32 14.84 1.91
C PHE A 318 -13.87 13.85 0.88
N VAL A 319 -13.55 12.55 1.00
CA VAL A 319 -14.01 11.52 0.05
C VAL A 319 -15.54 11.40 0.04
N VAL A 320 -16.19 11.47 1.21
CA VAL A 320 -17.66 11.45 1.28
C VAL A 320 -18.25 12.66 0.55
N ARG A 321 -17.73 13.87 0.80
CA ARG A 321 -18.19 15.10 0.14
C ARG A 321 -17.98 15.04 -1.39
N ALA A 322 -16.81 14.57 -1.83
CA ALA A 322 -16.49 14.42 -3.24
C ALA A 322 -17.44 13.43 -3.94
N LYS A 323 -17.75 12.31 -3.32
CA LYS A 323 -18.71 11.33 -3.86
C LYS A 323 -20.13 11.90 -3.98
N VAL A 324 -20.60 12.63 -2.98
CA VAL A 324 -21.90 13.31 -3.03
C VAL A 324 -21.96 14.31 -4.17
N TRP A 325 -20.91 15.13 -4.32
CA TRP A 325 -20.85 16.14 -5.40
C TRP A 325 -20.84 15.52 -6.80
N VAL A 326 -20.04 14.47 -7.00
CA VAL A 326 -20.02 13.74 -8.30
C VAL A 326 -21.36 13.05 -8.56
N GLY A 327 -21.98 12.44 -7.55
CA GLY A 327 -23.30 11.80 -7.69
C GLY A 327 -24.42 12.81 -8.03
N GLN A 328 -24.38 14.01 -7.47
CA GLN A 328 -25.33 15.07 -7.78
C GLN A 328 -25.18 15.61 -9.20
N ARG A 329 -23.94 15.73 -9.72
CA ARG A 329 -23.69 16.12 -11.11
C ARG A 329 -24.21 15.08 -12.10
N ALA A 330 -23.91 13.80 -11.89
CA ALA A 330 -24.38 12.72 -12.75
C ALA A 330 -25.92 12.63 -12.79
N GLY A 331 -26.60 12.92 -11.68
CA GLY A 331 -28.06 13.00 -11.63
C GLY A 331 -28.63 14.20 -12.40
N ARG A 332 -27.95 15.36 -12.41
CA ARG A 332 -28.37 16.54 -13.17
C ARG A 332 -28.17 16.37 -14.68
N GLU A 333 -27.04 15.80 -15.08
CA GLU A 333 -26.76 15.53 -16.50
C GLU A 333 -27.71 14.47 -17.08
N GLY A 334 -28.10 13.46 -16.30
CA GLY A 334 -29.12 12.49 -16.70
C GLY A 334 -30.53 13.08 -16.86
N LEU A 335 -30.87 14.14 -16.14
CA LEU A 335 -32.15 14.86 -16.27
C LEU A 335 -32.16 15.84 -17.46
N GLN A 336 -31.01 16.42 -17.81
CA GLN A 336 -30.86 17.33 -18.95
C GLN A 336 -30.79 16.59 -20.29
N SER A 337 -30.43 15.30 -20.32
CA SER A 337 -30.43 14.48 -21.52
C SER A 337 -31.83 13.89 -21.84
N LEU A 338 -32.82 14.10 -20.98
CA LEU A 338 -34.23 13.66 -21.15
C LEU A 338 -35.20 14.82 -21.46
N SER A 339 -34.69 16.05 -21.49
CA SER A 339 -35.41 17.27 -21.94
C SER A 339 -34.93 17.67 -23.34
#